data_5d2aaa683e8f99fa175bba9d602d7a15
#
_entry.id   5d2aaa683e8f99fa175bba9d602d7a15
#
_cell.length_a   1.000
_cell.length_b   1.000
_cell.length_c   1.000
_cell.angle_alpha   90.00
_cell.angle_beta   90.00
_cell.angle_gamma   90.00
#
_symmetry.space_group_name_H-M   'P 1'
#
loop_
_entity.id
_entity.type
_entity.pdbx_description
1 polymer ?
#
loop_
_entity_poly.entity_id
_entity_poly.type
_entity_poly.pdbx_seq_one_letter_code
_entity_poly.pdbx_strand_id
1 'polypeptide(L)'
;MNTNTRVTLLLGAGLLLAAPSPAAAQYFGRNSVQYETFHFKVLKTQHFDVYYYEKETEAAAQAARMAERWYARISNVLRHQLTGRQPLILYADHPDFEQTNVLGSSPGEGTGGVTESLKRRIILPMGASLWETDHVIGHELIHAFQYDITGVGRSNMGAGLNRIPLWFIEGMAEYLSIGPVDPNTTMWMRDAVRRGELPKFQELVSPRYFPYRWGQAFWAYMGGVYGDDIVGALLRSAGRTGNVQGALEVMTHRPVDSIVAEWHRSLVESTEPVALATGVVLPTDRTQVQQAREMPVTTAGARLLVGPGRVLHYNIAPALSADG
;
A
#
# COMPACT_ATOMS: atom_id res chain seq x y z
N MET A 1 -67.47 10.67 -19.96
CA MET A 1 -66.05 10.96 -20.26
C MET A 1 -65.84 10.79 -21.74
N ASN A 2 -65.52 11.88 -22.43
CA ASN A 2 -65.39 11.91 -23.87
C ASN A 2 -64.20 11.08 -24.35
N THR A 3 -64.39 10.39 -25.47
CA THR A 3 -63.36 9.52 -26.10
C THR A 3 -62.03 10.22 -26.31
N ASN A 4 -62.06 11.53 -26.59
CA ASN A 4 -60.90 12.38 -26.78
C ASN A 4 -60.07 12.56 -25.47
N THR A 5 -60.73 12.57 -24.30
CA THR A 5 -60.06 12.70 -23.00
C THR A 5 -59.35 11.41 -22.64
N ARG A 6 -59.85 10.27 -23.07
CA ARG A 6 -59.16 8.94 -22.83
C ARG A 6 -57.93 8.74 -23.71
N VAL A 7 -57.96 9.20 -24.95
CA VAL A 7 -56.81 9.13 -25.87
C VAL A 7 -55.70 10.07 -25.41
N THR A 8 -56.03 11.27 -24.94
CA THR A 8 -55.02 12.21 -24.43
C THR A 8 -54.36 11.70 -23.13
N LEU A 9 -55.13 11.04 -22.25
CA LEU A 9 -54.60 10.44 -21.03
C LEU A 9 -53.68 9.22 -21.30
N LEU A 10 -53.99 8.41 -22.29
CA LEU A 10 -53.20 7.26 -22.70
C LEU A 10 -51.88 7.68 -23.41
N LEU A 11 -51.90 8.75 -24.21
CA LEU A 11 -50.70 9.32 -24.82
C LEU A 11 -49.81 10.02 -23.79
N GLY A 12 -50.39 10.70 -22.79
CA GLY A 12 -49.61 11.30 -21.68
C GLY A 12 -48.94 10.25 -20.77
N ALA A 13 -49.62 9.14 -20.48
CA ALA A 13 -49.09 8.04 -19.71
C ALA A 13 -47.99 7.28 -20.46
N GLY A 14 -48.11 7.16 -21.79
CA GLY A 14 -47.08 6.52 -22.63
C GLY A 14 -45.79 7.36 -22.73
N LEU A 15 -45.89 8.69 -22.73
CA LEU A 15 -44.71 9.57 -22.71
C LEU A 15 -43.97 9.60 -21.36
N LEU A 16 -44.68 9.39 -20.24
CA LEU A 16 -44.07 9.31 -18.91
C LEU A 16 -43.32 8.00 -18.71
N LEU A 17 -43.67 6.94 -19.42
CA LEU A 17 -42.95 5.64 -19.38
C LEU A 17 -41.73 5.60 -20.32
N ALA A 18 -41.58 6.58 -21.20
CA ALA A 18 -40.45 6.71 -22.12
C ALA A 18 -39.36 7.68 -21.63
N ALA A 19 -39.43 8.13 -20.37
CA ALA A 19 -38.34 8.90 -19.80
C ALA A 19 -37.06 8.02 -19.79
N PRO A 20 -35.97 8.40 -20.46
CA PRO A 20 -34.76 7.62 -20.45
C PRO A 20 -34.28 7.50 -19.00
N SER A 21 -34.18 6.29 -18.52
CA SER A 21 -33.48 6.04 -17.28
C SER A 21 -32.11 6.69 -17.38
N PRO A 22 -31.62 7.42 -16.35
CA PRO A 22 -30.26 7.91 -16.37
C PRO A 22 -29.34 6.71 -16.62
N ALA A 23 -28.71 6.71 -17.79
CA ALA A 23 -27.79 5.65 -18.15
C ALA A 23 -26.62 5.67 -17.15
N ALA A 24 -26.61 4.75 -16.21
CA ALA A 24 -25.48 4.48 -15.31
C ALA A 24 -24.25 3.96 -16.09
N ALA A 25 -24.27 4.08 -17.42
CA ALA A 25 -23.28 3.52 -18.34
C ALA A 25 -21.98 4.35 -18.46
N GLN A 26 -21.83 5.45 -17.74
CA GLN A 26 -20.68 6.34 -17.94
C GLN A 26 -19.55 6.20 -16.90
N TYR A 27 -19.55 5.14 -16.12
CA TYR A 27 -18.42 4.87 -15.22
C TYR A 27 -17.33 4.00 -15.87
N PHE A 28 -17.61 3.40 -17.04
CA PHE A 28 -16.65 2.69 -17.85
C PHE A 28 -16.15 3.60 -18.95
N GLY A 29 -14.90 4.09 -18.83
CA GLY A 29 -14.27 4.78 -19.94
C GLY A 29 -13.62 6.12 -19.62
N ARG A 30 -13.09 6.32 -18.41
CA ARG A 30 -12.03 7.31 -18.22
C ARG A 30 -10.73 6.69 -18.69
N ASN A 31 -10.50 6.72 -20.00
CA ASN A 31 -9.19 6.44 -20.54
C ASN A 31 -8.26 7.57 -20.12
N SER A 32 -7.07 7.20 -19.62
CA SER A 32 -5.99 8.16 -19.47
C SER A 32 -5.65 8.77 -20.83
N VAL A 33 -5.27 10.04 -20.84
CA VAL A 33 -4.81 10.69 -22.06
C VAL A 33 -3.51 10.00 -22.48
N GLN A 34 -3.46 9.53 -23.72
CA GLN A 34 -2.28 8.90 -24.29
C GLN A 34 -1.58 9.91 -25.21
N TYR A 35 -0.33 10.19 -24.91
CA TYR A 35 0.50 11.10 -25.70
C TYR A 35 1.40 10.36 -26.68
N GLU A 36 1.70 9.08 -26.38
CA GLU A 36 2.53 8.21 -27.18
C GLU A 36 1.82 6.89 -27.51
N THR A 37 2.20 6.28 -28.62
CA THR A 37 1.79 4.92 -28.96
C THR A 37 2.91 3.95 -28.57
N PHE A 38 2.69 3.16 -27.53
CA PHE A 38 3.65 2.18 -27.07
C PHE A 38 3.56 0.88 -27.89
N HIS A 39 4.65 0.49 -28.54
CA HIS A 39 4.77 -0.79 -29.23
C HIS A 39 5.37 -1.85 -28.31
N PHE A 40 4.56 -2.40 -27.43
CA PHE A 40 4.99 -3.40 -26.45
C PHE A 40 5.49 -4.66 -27.11
N LYS A 41 6.66 -5.11 -26.65
CA LYS A 41 7.26 -6.43 -26.88
C LYS A 41 7.07 -7.28 -25.63
N VAL A 42 7.25 -8.60 -25.72
CA VAL A 42 7.10 -9.50 -24.57
C VAL A 42 8.35 -10.35 -24.43
N LEU A 43 9.02 -10.20 -23.29
CA LEU A 43 10.09 -11.09 -22.85
C LEU A 43 9.47 -12.16 -21.92
N LYS A 44 9.55 -13.42 -22.33
CA LYS A 44 9.02 -14.53 -21.53
C LYS A 44 10.13 -15.13 -20.68
N THR A 45 9.86 -15.23 -19.35
CA THR A 45 10.70 -15.95 -18.41
C THR A 45 9.97 -17.18 -17.88
N GLN A 46 10.46 -17.85 -16.86
CA GLN A 46 9.79 -19.01 -16.29
C GLN A 46 8.41 -18.65 -15.69
N HIS A 47 8.33 -17.55 -14.93
CA HIS A 47 7.14 -17.16 -14.19
C HIS A 47 6.49 -15.88 -14.69
N PHE A 48 7.13 -15.12 -15.61
CA PHE A 48 6.64 -13.82 -16.05
C PHE A 48 6.48 -13.71 -17.57
N ASP A 49 5.49 -12.90 -17.97
CA ASP A 49 5.39 -12.26 -19.27
C ASP A 49 5.70 -10.77 -19.05
N VAL A 50 6.94 -10.36 -19.37
CA VAL A 50 7.42 -9.00 -19.18
C VAL A 50 7.14 -8.19 -20.42
N TYR A 51 6.24 -7.20 -20.29
CA TYR A 51 5.87 -6.26 -21.36
C TYR A 51 6.74 -5.02 -21.27
N TYR A 52 7.38 -4.65 -22.37
CA TYR A 52 8.28 -3.51 -22.47
C TYR A 52 8.27 -2.95 -23.90
N TYR A 53 8.76 -1.75 -24.10
CA TYR A 53 8.95 -1.15 -25.44
C TYR A 53 10.41 -0.73 -25.63
N GLU A 54 10.75 -0.18 -26.79
CA GLU A 54 12.16 -0.10 -27.26
C GLU A 54 13.10 0.65 -26.31
N LYS A 55 12.63 1.74 -25.69
CA LYS A 55 13.40 2.52 -24.70
C LYS A 55 13.95 1.67 -23.54
N GLU A 56 13.27 0.56 -23.20
CA GLU A 56 13.52 -0.24 -21.99
C GLU A 56 14.18 -1.58 -22.27
N THR A 57 14.63 -1.86 -23.50
CA THR A 57 15.07 -3.22 -23.91
C THR A 57 16.13 -3.80 -22.96
N GLU A 58 17.12 -3.00 -22.55
CA GLU A 58 18.16 -3.44 -21.61
C GLU A 58 17.63 -3.56 -20.18
N ALA A 59 16.88 -2.57 -19.74
CA ALA A 59 16.29 -2.52 -18.41
C ALA A 59 15.27 -3.67 -18.18
N ALA A 60 14.49 -4.03 -19.20
CA ALA A 60 13.54 -5.13 -19.15
C ALA A 60 14.19 -6.48 -18.83
N ALA A 61 15.37 -6.74 -19.36
CA ALA A 61 16.12 -7.96 -19.05
C ALA A 61 16.61 -7.97 -17.57
N GLN A 62 16.94 -6.82 -17.02
CA GLN A 62 17.31 -6.69 -15.60
C GLN A 62 16.07 -6.85 -14.70
N ALA A 63 14.98 -6.16 -15.03
CA ALA A 63 13.71 -6.29 -14.30
C ALA A 63 13.19 -7.73 -14.30
N ALA A 64 13.31 -8.44 -15.43
CA ALA A 64 12.96 -9.85 -15.52
C ALA A 64 13.77 -10.74 -14.56
N ARG A 65 15.09 -10.50 -14.44
CA ARG A 65 15.93 -11.22 -13.46
C ARG A 65 15.57 -10.87 -12.00
N MET A 66 15.27 -9.60 -11.72
CA MET A 66 14.80 -9.16 -10.41
C MET A 66 13.48 -9.88 -10.05
N ALA A 67 12.52 -9.87 -10.95
CA ALA A 67 11.22 -10.50 -10.76
C ALA A 67 11.33 -12.01 -10.47
N GLU A 68 12.18 -12.74 -11.19
CA GLU A 68 12.40 -14.18 -10.95
C GLU A 68 13.04 -14.44 -9.58
N ARG A 69 14.01 -13.62 -9.14
CA ARG A 69 14.57 -13.73 -7.79
C ARG A 69 13.54 -13.49 -6.71
N TRP A 70 12.71 -12.44 -6.90
CA TRP A 70 11.62 -12.15 -5.98
C TRP A 70 10.58 -13.27 -5.94
N TYR A 71 10.22 -13.82 -7.11
CA TYR A 71 9.29 -14.95 -7.18
C TYR A 71 9.81 -16.14 -6.37
N ALA A 72 11.06 -16.53 -6.56
CA ALA A 72 11.68 -17.63 -5.84
C ALA A 72 11.66 -17.38 -4.32
N ARG A 73 12.00 -16.16 -3.87
CA ARG A 73 11.99 -15.80 -2.44
C ARG A 73 10.58 -15.81 -1.87
N ILE A 74 9.64 -15.11 -2.51
CA ILE A 74 8.26 -14.95 -2.00
C ILE A 74 7.53 -16.28 -2.00
N SER A 75 7.66 -17.08 -3.06
CA SER A 75 7.04 -18.40 -3.14
C SER A 75 7.51 -19.32 -2.03
N ASN A 76 8.81 -19.24 -1.65
CA ASN A 76 9.35 -20.01 -0.54
C ASN A 76 8.82 -19.53 0.82
N VAL A 77 8.83 -18.22 1.09
CA VAL A 77 8.35 -17.65 2.37
C VAL A 77 6.84 -17.87 2.54
N LEU A 78 6.06 -17.60 1.51
CA LEU A 78 4.60 -17.77 1.57
C LEU A 78 4.14 -19.21 1.34
N ARG A 79 5.07 -20.13 0.99
CA ARG A 79 4.78 -21.53 0.63
C ARG A 79 3.64 -21.61 -0.36
N HIS A 80 3.75 -20.83 -1.43
CA HIS A 80 2.73 -20.70 -2.47
C HIS A 80 3.36 -20.45 -3.83
N GLN A 81 2.72 -20.92 -4.89
CA GLN A 81 3.08 -20.63 -6.27
C GLN A 81 1.90 -19.97 -6.98
N LEU A 82 2.17 -18.95 -7.76
CA LEU A 82 1.13 -18.26 -8.51
C LEU A 82 0.53 -19.18 -9.58
N THR A 83 -0.76 -19.07 -9.77
CA THR A 83 -1.45 -19.79 -10.83
C THR A 83 -1.19 -19.10 -12.17
N GLY A 84 -0.41 -19.75 -13.02
CA GLY A 84 -0.04 -19.23 -14.34
C GLY A 84 1.09 -18.19 -14.31
N ARG A 85 1.39 -17.64 -15.50
CA ARG A 85 2.45 -16.63 -15.64
C ARG A 85 1.95 -15.26 -15.19
N GLN A 86 2.83 -14.50 -14.55
CA GLN A 86 2.52 -13.19 -14.01
C GLN A 86 2.85 -12.10 -15.05
N PRO A 87 1.87 -11.31 -15.52
CA PRO A 87 2.15 -10.15 -16.36
C PRO A 87 2.88 -9.07 -15.57
N LEU A 88 4.00 -8.60 -16.12
CA LEU A 88 4.78 -7.48 -15.59
C LEU A 88 4.92 -6.44 -16.72
N ILE A 89 4.27 -5.29 -16.55
CA ILE A 89 4.22 -4.23 -17.55
C ILE A 89 5.14 -3.11 -17.08
N LEU A 90 6.18 -2.84 -17.85
CA LEU A 90 7.17 -1.82 -17.55
C LEU A 90 6.90 -0.57 -18.38
N TYR A 91 7.13 0.59 -17.77
CA TYR A 91 7.18 1.88 -18.42
C TYR A 91 8.55 2.50 -18.18
N ALA A 92 9.10 3.21 -19.18
CA ALA A 92 10.45 3.78 -19.10
C ALA A 92 10.58 4.81 -17.97
N ASP A 93 9.52 5.54 -17.72
CA ASP A 93 9.47 6.61 -16.74
C ASP A 93 8.04 6.83 -16.20
N HIS A 94 7.89 7.73 -15.25
CA HIS A 94 6.60 8.03 -14.64
C HIS A 94 5.61 8.72 -15.60
N PRO A 95 5.99 9.67 -16.45
CA PRO A 95 5.11 10.22 -17.49
C PRO A 95 4.53 9.19 -18.45
N ASP A 96 5.32 8.20 -18.83
CA ASP A 96 4.84 7.08 -19.66
C ASP A 96 3.85 6.20 -18.84
N PHE A 97 4.14 5.96 -17.57
CA PHE A 97 3.27 5.18 -16.67
C PHE A 97 1.92 5.86 -16.41
N GLU A 98 1.86 7.19 -16.33
CA GLU A 98 0.60 7.93 -16.17
C GLU A 98 -0.39 7.70 -17.33
N GLN A 99 0.09 7.29 -18.48
CA GLN A 99 -0.73 7.00 -19.66
C GLN A 99 -1.41 5.62 -19.59
N THR A 100 -1.15 4.82 -18.55
CA THR A 100 -1.74 3.49 -18.42
C THR A 100 -3.27 3.56 -18.30
N ASN A 101 -3.96 2.69 -19.04
CA ASN A 101 -5.41 2.49 -18.94
C ASN A 101 -5.76 1.27 -18.05
N VAL A 102 -4.79 0.72 -17.33
CA VAL A 102 -5.02 -0.43 -16.43
C VAL A 102 -5.74 0.00 -15.16
N LEU A 103 -5.55 1.24 -14.75
CA LEU A 103 -6.15 1.84 -13.57
C LEU A 103 -7.39 2.67 -13.95
N GLY A 104 -8.33 2.78 -13.02
CA GLY A 104 -9.52 3.62 -13.19
C GLY A 104 -9.25 5.13 -13.09
N SER A 105 -8.03 5.53 -12.72
CA SER A 105 -7.53 6.91 -12.63
C SER A 105 -6.06 6.94 -12.96
N SER A 106 -5.53 8.11 -13.35
CA SER A 106 -4.10 8.30 -13.54
C SER A 106 -3.36 8.05 -12.21
N PRO A 107 -2.25 7.30 -12.22
CA PRO A 107 -1.40 7.15 -11.05
C PRO A 107 -0.82 8.52 -10.65
N GLY A 108 -0.78 8.80 -9.33
CA GLY A 108 -0.17 10.03 -8.82
C GLY A 108 1.36 9.95 -8.82
N GLU A 109 2.05 11.10 -8.75
CA GLU A 109 3.51 11.22 -8.75
C GLU A 109 4.23 10.31 -7.74
N GLY A 110 3.60 10.04 -6.59
CA GLY A 110 4.16 9.16 -5.55
C GLY A 110 3.91 7.67 -5.76
N THR A 111 3.28 7.26 -6.87
CA THR A 111 2.93 5.87 -7.14
C THR A 111 4.10 5.16 -7.80
N GLY A 112 4.82 4.31 -7.08
CA GLY A 112 5.96 3.56 -7.60
C GLY A 112 5.57 2.37 -8.48
N GLY A 113 4.40 1.80 -8.27
CA GLY A 113 3.85 0.68 -9.02
C GLY A 113 2.43 0.38 -8.60
N VAL A 114 1.78 -0.53 -9.27
CA VAL A 114 0.43 -1.01 -8.93
C VAL A 114 0.23 -2.45 -9.38
N THR A 115 -0.37 -3.24 -8.52
CA THR A 115 -0.85 -4.58 -8.87
C THR A 115 -2.37 -4.59 -9.00
N GLU A 116 -2.85 -4.69 -10.22
CA GLU A 116 -4.28 -4.72 -10.53
C GLU A 116 -4.85 -6.12 -10.23
N SER A 117 -5.94 -6.17 -9.45
CA SER A 117 -6.45 -7.39 -8.86
C SER A 117 -7.19 -8.33 -9.82
N LEU A 118 -7.90 -7.81 -10.86
CA LEU A 118 -8.75 -8.62 -11.73
C LEU A 118 -7.94 -9.55 -12.65
N LYS A 119 -6.93 -8.99 -13.32
CA LYS A 119 -6.03 -9.71 -14.22
C LYS A 119 -4.66 -9.95 -13.59
N ARG A 120 -4.48 -9.51 -12.35
CA ARG A 120 -3.24 -9.62 -11.57
C ARG A 120 -2.02 -9.08 -12.32
N ARG A 121 -2.18 -7.94 -13.01
CA ARG A 121 -1.09 -7.31 -13.75
C ARG A 121 -0.30 -6.43 -12.80
N ILE A 122 1.00 -6.59 -12.80
CA ILE A 122 1.94 -5.67 -12.14
C ILE A 122 2.33 -4.63 -13.18
N ILE A 123 2.19 -3.35 -12.83
CA ILE A 123 2.50 -2.23 -13.70
C ILE A 123 3.36 -1.26 -12.92
N LEU A 124 4.51 -0.91 -13.45
CA LEU A 124 5.41 0.04 -12.80
C LEU A 124 6.27 0.82 -13.80
N PRO A 125 6.64 2.06 -13.48
CA PRO A 125 7.70 2.77 -14.18
C PRO A 125 9.06 2.25 -13.70
N MET A 126 10.08 2.37 -14.54
CA MET A 126 11.45 2.17 -14.08
C MET A 126 11.82 3.30 -13.11
N GLY A 127 12.29 2.94 -11.92
CA GLY A 127 12.69 3.90 -10.90
C GLY A 127 13.99 4.63 -11.21
N ALA A 128 14.27 5.68 -10.45
CA ALA A 128 15.50 6.47 -10.58
C ALA A 128 16.77 5.64 -10.29
N SER A 129 16.61 4.54 -9.56
CA SER A 129 17.70 3.61 -9.27
C SER A 129 17.25 2.15 -9.44
N LEU A 130 18.22 1.27 -9.69
CA LEU A 130 17.95 -0.18 -9.73
C LEU A 130 17.45 -0.70 -8.38
N TRP A 131 17.84 -0.09 -7.28
CA TRP A 131 17.35 -0.46 -5.95
C TRP A 131 15.84 -0.17 -5.78
N GLU A 132 15.40 1.00 -6.22
CA GLU A 132 13.98 1.35 -6.21
C GLU A 132 13.16 0.41 -7.08
N THR A 133 13.64 0.16 -8.30
CA THR A 133 12.97 -0.79 -9.21
C THR A 133 12.92 -2.20 -8.63
N ASP A 134 14.00 -2.68 -8.02
CA ASP A 134 14.06 -4.01 -7.38
C ASP A 134 13.06 -4.10 -6.21
N HIS A 135 13.04 -3.06 -5.36
CA HIS A 135 12.08 -2.96 -4.26
C HIS A 135 10.64 -2.96 -4.74
N VAL A 136 10.29 -2.10 -5.70
CA VAL A 136 8.91 -1.99 -6.22
C VAL A 136 8.46 -3.29 -6.88
N ILE A 137 9.32 -3.94 -7.67
CA ILE A 137 9.00 -5.26 -8.24
C ILE A 137 8.68 -6.27 -7.13
N GLY A 138 9.48 -6.30 -6.06
CA GLY A 138 9.23 -7.17 -4.91
C GLY A 138 7.91 -6.86 -4.23
N HIS A 139 7.66 -5.58 -3.95
CA HIS A 139 6.45 -5.09 -3.30
C HIS A 139 5.18 -5.46 -4.10
N GLU A 140 5.16 -5.13 -5.38
CA GLU A 140 4.01 -5.41 -6.24
C GLU A 140 3.78 -6.91 -6.47
N LEU A 141 4.85 -7.68 -6.54
CA LEU A 141 4.74 -9.13 -6.65
C LEU A 141 4.12 -9.75 -5.39
N ILE A 142 4.40 -9.21 -4.21
CA ILE A 142 3.75 -9.68 -2.98
C ILE A 142 2.23 -9.46 -3.06
N HIS A 143 1.76 -8.34 -3.61
CA HIS A 143 0.33 -8.13 -3.85
C HIS A 143 -0.27 -9.19 -4.79
N ALA A 144 0.44 -9.57 -5.84
CA ALA A 144 0.00 -10.65 -6.73
C ALA A 144 -0.15 -11.98 -5.96
N PHE A 145 0.78 -12.30 -5.05
CA PHE A 145 0.67 -13.47 -4.17
C PHE A 145 -0.48 -13.33 -3.16
N GLN A 146 -0.69 -12.16 -2.57
CA GLN A 146 -1.82 -11.90 -1.67
C GLN A 146 -3.15 -12.15 -2.38
N TYR A 147 -3.32 -11.66 -3.60
CA TYR A 147 -4.53 -11.88 -4.40
C TYR A 147 -4.73 -13.36 -4.76
N ASP A 148 -3.67 -14.05 -5.16
CA ASP A 148 -3.77 -15.47 -5.54
C ASP A 148 -4.08 -16.36 -4.32
N ILE A 149 -3.43 -16.14 -3.19
CA ILE A 149 -3.63 -16.86 -1.94
C ILE A 149 -5.05 -16.66 -1.40
N THR A 150 -5.55 -15.42 -1.46
CA THR A 150 -6.87 -15.06 -0.90
C THR A 150 -8.01 -15.26 -1.90
N GLY A 151 -7.70 -15.56 -3.16
CA GLY A 151 -8.70 -15.80 -4.21
C GLY A 151 -9.41 -14.54 -4.72
N VAL A 152 -8.81 -13.36 -4.57
CA VAL A 152 -9.34 -12.11 -5.13
C VAL A 152 -9.46 -12.24 -6.66
N GLY A 153 -10.59 -11.80 -7.20
CA GLY A 153 -10.90 -11.92 -8.63
C GLY A 153 -11.45 -13.28 -9.06
N ARG A 154 -11.47 -14.28 -8.16
CA ARG A 154 -12.18 -15.55 -8.35
C ARG A 154 -13.50 -15.49 -7.58
N SER A 155 -14.63 -15.70 -8.25
CA SER A 155 -15.99 -15.59 -7.73
C SER A 155 -16.14 -15.88 -6.22
N ASN A 156 -16.64 -14.93 -5.45
CA ASN A 156 -17.00 -15.01 -4.02
C ASN A 156 -15.91 -15.37 -3.00
N MET A 157 -14.73 -15.82 -3.39
CA MET A 157 -13.67 -16.23 -2.45
C MET A 157 -12.80 -15.06 -1.96
N GLY A 158 -12.73 -13.95 -2.70
CA GLY A 158 -11.89 -12.79 -2.35
C GLY A 158 -12.53 -11.76 -1.41
N ALA A 159 -13.73 -12.02 -0.89
CA ALA A 159 -14.44 -11.06 -0.03
C ALA A 159 -13.69 -10.77 1.30
N GLY A 160 -12.84 -11.69 1.76
CA GLY A 160 -12.06 -11.55 2.97
C GLY A 160 -10.97 -10.48 2.86
N LEU A 161 -10.28 -10.39 1.73
CA LEU A 161 -9.18 -9.42 1.56
C LEU A 161 -9.66 -7.97 1.65
N ASN A 162 -10.85 -7.66 1.14
CA ASN A 162 -11.45 -6.32 1.22
C ASN A 162 -11.75 -5.86 2.66
N ARG A 163 -11.73 -6.79 3.62
CA ARG A 163 -11.91 -6.50 5.06
C ARG A 163 -10.59 -6.44 5.81
N ILE A 164 -9.50 -6.80 5.17
CA ILE A 164 -8.16 -6.76 5.78
C ILE A 164 -7.66 -5.33 5.73
N PRO A 165 -7.18 -4.78 6.86
CA PRO A 165 -6.67 -3.41 6.91
C PRO A 165 -5.44 -3.21 6.02
N LEU A 166 -5.30 -1.99 5.46
CA LEU A 166 -4.16 -1.63 4.62
C LEU A 166 -2.81 -1.84 5.32
N TRP A 167 -2.70 -1.52 6.62
CA TRP A 167 -1.45 -1.72 7.34
C TRP A 167 -0.98 -3.18 7.34
N PHE A 168 -1.91 -4.14 7.30
CA PHE A 168 -1.57 -5.55 7.23
C PHE A 168 -1.07 -5.92 5.82
N ILE A 169 -1.76 -5.47 4.78
CA ILE A 169 -1.48 -5.77 3.37
C ILE A 169 -0.20 -5.07 2.92
N GLU A 170 -0.15 -3.74 3.05
CA GLU A 170 0.98 -2.92 2.64
C GLU A 170 2.21 -3.16 3.51
N GLY A 171 1.98 -3.29 4.82
CA GLY A 171 3.07 -3.60 5.74
C GLY A 171 3.74 -4.95 5.48
N MET A 172 2.96 -5.96 5.05
CA MET A 172 3.52 -7.25 4.61
C MET A 172 4.35 -7.07 3.34
N ALA A 173 3.86 -6.29 2.38
CA ALA A 173 4.58 -6.02 1.14
C ALA A 173 5.90 -5.28 1.43
N GLU A 174 5.90 -4.28 2.29
CA GLU A 174 7.11 -3.59 2.74
C GLU A 174 8.07 -4.54 3.49
N TYR A 175 7.56 -5.28 4.48
CA TYR A 175 8.40 -6.20 5.25
C TYR A 175 9.11 -7.23 4.39
N LEU A 176 8.42 -7.85 3.45
CA LEU A 176 8.99 -8.88 2.60
C LEU A 176 9.89 -8.33 1.49
N SER A 177 9.70 -7.06 1.06
CA SER A 177 10.49 -6.43 -0.01
C SER A 177 11.70 -5.63 0.50
N ILE A 178 11.56 -4.85 1.59
CA ILE A 178 12.66 -4.08 2.18
C ILE A 178 13.40 -4.90 3.25
N GLY A 179 12.67 -5.78 3.95
CA GLY A 179 13.19 -6.53 5.08
C GLY A 179 12.79 -5.95 6.45
N PRO A 180 13.33 -6.53 7.54
CA PRO A 180 12.97 -6.15 8.90
C PRO A 180 13.56 -4.81 9.36
N VAL A 181 14.58 -4.30 8.68
CA VAL A 181 15.29 -3.07 9.06
C VAL A 181 15.21 -2.06 7.92
N ASP A 182 14.47 -0.99 8.15
CA ASP A 182 14.40 0.14 7.24
C ASP A 182 14.64 1.46 8.01
N PRO A 183 15.56 2.33 7.56
CA PRO A 183 15.87 3.59 8.24
C PRO A 183 14.66 4.52 8.37
N ASN A 184 13.80 4.59 7.35
CA ASN A 184 12.62 5.44 7.37
C ASN A 184 11.60 4.95 8.40
N THR A 185 11.28 3.67 8.40
CA THR A 185 10.39 3.06 9.40
C THR A 185 10.96 3.22 10.81
N THR A 186 12.25 2.99 10.97
CA THR A 186 12.92 3.16 12.28
C THR A 186 12.83 4.60 12.78
N MET A 187 12.95 5.59 11.89
CA MET A 187 12.78 7.00 12.24
C MET A 187 11.35 7.30 12.73
N TRP A 188 10.34 6.79 12.03
CA TRP A 188 8.93 6.94 12.43
C TRP A 188 8.64 6.30 13.79
N MET A 189 9.14 5.09 14.01
CA MET A 189 8.95 4.38 15.29
C MET A 189 9.63 5.10 16.44
N ARG A 190 10.86 5.59 16.25
CA ARG A 190 11.57 6.38 17.27
C ARG A 190 10.85 7.69 17.60
N ASP A 191 10.32 8.41 16.60
CA ASP A 191 9.55 9.63 16.86
C ASP A 191 8.27 9.33 17.65
N ALA A 192 7.57 8.25 17.30
CA ALA A 192 6.37 7.82 18.02
C ALA A 192 6.66 7.39 19.46
N VAL A 193 7.74 6.66 19.71
CA VAL A 193 8.19 6.32 21.08
C VAL A 193 8.50 7.58 21.87
N ARG A 194 9.29 8.50 21.27
CA ARG A 194 9.63 9.79 21.89
C ARG A 194 8.42 10.62 22.28
N ARG A 195 7.35 10.57 21.47
CA ARG A 195 6.09 11.32 21.71
C ARG A 195 5.08 10.56 22.55
N GLY A 196 5.34 9.29 22.88
CA GLY A 196 4.35 8.43 23.53
C GLY A 196 3.09 8.19 22.68
N GLU A 197 3.27 8.10 21.35
CA GLU A 197 2.17 8.01 20.37
C GLU A 197 2.07 6.63 19.72
N LEU A 198 2.43 5.58 20.46
CA LEU A 198 2.26 4.21 19.99
C LEU A 198 0.78 3.82 19.92
N PRO A 199 0.28 3.28 18.78
CA PRO A 199 -1.13 3.00 18.58
C PRO A 199 -1.59 1.73 19.28
N LYS A 200 -2.82 1.72 19.76
CA LYS A 200 -3.51 0.44 20.04
C LYS A 200 -3.74 -0.31 18.73
N PHE A 201 -3.98 -1.61 18.82
CA PHE A 201 -4.20 -2.44 17.64
C PHE A 201 -5.29 -1.88 16.72
N GLN A 202 -6.44 -1.48 17.28
CA GLN A 202 -7.58 -0.96 16.54
C GLN A 202 -7.31 0.42 15.90
N GLU A 203 -6.33 1.15 16.42
CA GLU A 203 -5.97 2.48 15.91
C GLU A 203 -5.08 2.42 14.65
N LEU A 204 -4.45 1.28 14.37
CA LEU A 204 -3.62 1.08 13.17
C LEU A 204 -4.37 1.28 11.85
N VAL A 205 -5.70 1.22 11.86
CA VAL A 205 -6.54 1.53 10.69
C VAL A 205 -6.77 3.04 10.49
N SER A 206 -6.39 3.86 11.47
CA SER A 206 -6.54 5.31 11.37
C SER A 206 -5.56 5.89 10.35
N PRO A 207 -5.98 6.86 9.53
CA PRO A 207 -5.08 7.57 8.58
C PRO A 207 -3.88 8.25 9.25
N ARG A 208 -3.92 8.48 10.56
CA ARG A 208 -2.81 8.99 11.35
C ARG A 208 -1.58 8.07 11.27
N TYR A 209 -1.81 6.77 11.20
CA TYR A 209 -0.76 5.77 11.19
C TYR A 209 -0.55 5.27 9.76
N PHE A 210 0.47 5.82 9.10
CA PHE A 210 0.75 5.50 7.71
C PHE A 210 0.98 3.99 7.53
N PRO A 211 0.13 3.29 6.75
CA PRO A 211 0.01 1.84 6.77
C PRO A 211 1.31 1.11 6.40
N TYR A 212 2.09 1.64 5.49
CA TYR A 212 3.35 1.05 5.03
C TYR A 212 4.37 0.94 6.17
N ARG A 213 4.61 2.05 6.89
CA ARG A 213 5.63 2.11 7.94
C ARG A 213 5.21 1.39 9.22
N TRP A 214 3.99 1.64 9.67
CA TRP A 214 3.45 0.97 10.86
C TRP A 214 3.23 -0.51 10.63
N GLY A 215 2.77 -0.89 9.43
CA GLY A 215 2.60 -2.28 9.04
C GLY A 215 3.94 -3.01 8.94
N GLN A 216 4.95 -2.41 8.29
CA GLN A 216 6.29 -3.01 8.22
C GLN A 216 6.89 -3.23 9.61
N ALA A 217 6.79 -2.24 10.51
CA ALA A 217 7.31 -2.38 11.88
C ALA A 217 6.62 -3.50 12.66
N PHE A 218 5.29 -3.64 12.51
CA PHE A 218 4.55 -4.74 13.13
C PHE A 218 4.95 -6.10 12.54
N TRP A 219 5.05 -6.21 11.22
CA TRP A 219 5.47 -7.44 10.56
C TRP A 219 6.93 -7.81 10.88
N ALA A 220 7.84 -6.82 11.00
CA ALA A 220 9.21 -7.05 11.44
C ALA A 220 9.26 -7.65 12.85
N TYR A 221 8.41 -7.17 13.77
CA TYR A 221 8.25 -7.76 15.09
C TYR A 221 7.70 -9.19 15.00
N MET A 222 6.64 -9.42 14.23
CA MET A 222 6.03 -10.74 14.08
C MET A 222 7.01 -11.76 13.48
N GLY A 223 7.72 -11.39 12.42
CA GLY A 223 8.72 -12.24 11.80
C GLY A 223 9.91 -12.51 12.73
N GLY A 224 10.33 -11.50 13.50
CA GLY A 224 11.41 -11.63 14.48
C GLY A 224 11.10 -12.57 15.65
N VAL A 225 9.84 -12.60 16.11
CA VAL A 225 9.41 -13.42 17.26
C VAL A 225 8.95 -14.81 16.83
N TYR A 226 8.22 -14.91 15.73
CA TYR A 226 7.55 -16.15 15.32
C TYR A 226 8.15 -16.80 14.06
N GLY A 227 9.13 -16.12 13.44
CA GLY A 227 9.71 -16.56 12.17
C GLY A 227 8.85 -16.18 10.94
N ASP A 228 9.47 -16.19 9.76
CA ASP A 228 8.81 -15.79 8.50
C ASP A 228 7.66 -16.72 8.07
N ASP A 229 7.65 -17.95 8.55
CA ASP A 229 6.58 -18.92 8.26
C ASP A 229 5.19 -18.43 8.73
N ILE A 230 5.13 -17.57 9.76
CA ILE A 230 3.88 -17.01 10.27
C ILE A 230 3.21 -16.08 9.24
N VAL A 231 3.98 -15.45 8.35
CA VAL A 231 3.47 -14.45 7.39
C VAL A 231 2.43 -15.09 6.46
N GLY A 232 2.79 -16.17 5.80
CA GLY A 232 1.88 -16.90 4.92
C GLY A 232 0.69 -17.52 5.67
N ALA A 233 0.91 -17.99 6.90
CA ALA A 233 -0.15 -18.57 7.73
C ALA A 233 -1.20 -17.53 8.13
N LEU A 234 -0.75 -16.35 8.58
CA LEU A 234 -1.62 -15.22 8.93
C LEU A 234 -2.40 -14.71 7.71
N LEU A 235 -1.73 -14.56 6.56
CA LEU A 235 -2.40 -14.14 5.33
C LEU A 235 -3.54 -15.10 4.94
N ARG A 236 -3.28 -16.40 4.96
CA ARG A 236 -4.32 -17.42 4.66
C ARG A 236 -5.46 -17.38 5.67
N SER A 237 -5.15 -17.25 6.95
CA SER A 237 -6.17 -17.20 8.01
C SER A 237 -7.02 -15.95 7.92
N ALA A 238 -6.38 -14.78 7.87
CA ALA A 238 -7.06 -13.49 7.75
C ALA A 238 -7.83 -13.38 6.41
N GLY A 239 -7.26 -13.87 5.31
CA GLY A 239 -7.90 -13.85 3.98
C GLY A 239 -9.21 -14.63 3.91
N ARG A 240 -9.34 -15.72 4.66
CA ARG A 240 -10.60 -16.51 4.74
C ARG A 240 -11.67 -15.81 5.56
N THR A 241 -11.30 -15.15 6.64
CA THR A 241 -12.24 -14.62 7.63
C THR A 241 -12.46 -13.12 7.53
N GLY A 242 -11.53 -12.37 6.95
CA GLY A 242 -11.48 -10.91 7.01
C GLY A 242 -11.17 -10.38 8.42
N ASN A 243 -10.65 -11.24 9.31
CA ASN A 243 -10.40 -10.90 10.72
C ASN A 243 -8.93 -11.13 11.07
N VAL A 244 -8.14 -10.05 11.04
CA VAL A 244 -6.71 -10.07 11.37
C VAL A 244 -6.47 -10.35 12.84
N GLN A 245 -7.25 -9.74 13.74
CA GLN A 245 -7.14 -9.99 15.17
C GLN A 245 -7.31 -11.48 15.50
N GLY A 246 -8.41 -12.07 15.04
CA GLY A 246 -8.67 -13.49 15.27
C GLY A 246 -7.60 -14.40 14.67
N ALA A 247 -7.04 -14.02 13.50
CA ALA A 247 -5.94 -14.77 12.89
C ALA A 247 -4.67 -14.73 13.76
N LEU A 248 -4.32 -13.54 14.29
CA LEU A 248 -3.19 -13.37 15.22
C LEU A 248 -3.38 -14.22 16.48
N GLU A 249 -4.53 -14.11 17.14
CA GLU A 249 -4.81 -14.82 18.39
C GLU A 249 -4.78 -16.35 18.23
N VAL A 250 -5.32 -16.84 17.10
CA VAL A 250 -5.32 -18.29 16.80
C VAL A 250 -3.89 -18.78 16.49
N MET A 251 -3.12 -18.05 15.69
CA MET A 251 -1.79 -18.49 15.29
C MET A 251 -0.74 -18.38 16.39
N THR A 252 -0.88 -17.38 17.25
CA THR A 252 0.10 -17.12 18.33
C THR A 252 -0.31 -17.71 19.67
N HIS A 253 -1.56 -18.15 19.82
CA HIS A 253 -2.18 -18.55 21.08
C HIS A 253 -2.13 -17.46 22.17
N ARG A 254 -2.19 -16.19 21.77
CA ARG A 254 -2.03 -15.03 22.64
C ARG A 254 -3.06 -13.94 22.33
N PRO A 255 -3.58 -13.23 23.33
CA PRO A 255 -4.42 -12.06 23.11
C PRO A 255 -3.66 -10.99 22.31
N VAL A 256 -4.34 -10.33 21.37
CA VAL A 256 -3.72 -9.30 20.52
C VAL A 256 -3.14 -8.14 21.34
N ASP A 257 -3.78 -7.75 22.45
CA ASP A 257 -3.29 -6.68 23.33
C ASP A 257 -1.93 -7.03 23.96
N SER A 258 -1.71 -8.32 24.27
CA SER A 258 -0.41 -8.79 24.76
C SER A 258 0.67 -8.72 23.68
N ILE A 259 0.33 -9.08 22.44
CA ILE A 259 1.24 -8.98 21.29
C ILE A 259 1.64 -7.53 21.06
N VAL A 260 0.65 -6.62 21.07
CA VAL A 260 0.89 -5.17 20.88
C VAL A 260 1.73 -4.59 22.02
N ALA A 261 1.46 -4.97 23.25
CA ALA A 261 2.24 -4.51 24.41
C ALA A 261 3.72 -4.93 24.31
N GLU A 262 3.99 -6.13 23.84
CA GLU A 262 5.37 -6.60 23.62
C GLU A 262 6.03 -5.94 22.41
N TRP A 263 5.30 -5.76 21.32
CA TRP A 263 5.77 -4.97 20.19
C TRP A 263 6.15 -3.55 20.63
N HIS A 264 5.31 -2.87 21.41
CA HIS A 264 5.64 -1.55 21.95
C HIS A 264 6.90 -1.56 22.82
N ARG A 265 7.05 -2.60 23.67
CA ARG A 265 8.27 -2.75 24.47
C ARG A 265 9.51 -2.89 23.59
N SER A 266 9.45 -3.71 22.56
CA SER A 266 10.59 -3.87 21.62
C SER A 266 10.94 -2.57 20.88
N LEU A 267 9.95 -1.73 20.54
CA LEU A 267 10.18 -0.42 19.96
C LEU A 267 10.87 0.54 20.95
N VAL A 268 10.45 0.53 22.21
CA VAL A 268 11.10 1.32 23.27
C VAL A 268 12.55 0.85 23.48
N GLU A 269 12.77 -0.45 23.66
CA GLU A 269 14.09 -1.05 23.84
C GLU A 269 15.04 -0.75 22.67
N SER A 270 14.55 -0.79 21.43
CA SER A 270 15.36 -0.45 20.26
C SER A 270 15.63 1.05 20.11
N THR A 271 14.82 1.91 20.72
CA THR A 271 14.97 3.37 20.68
C THR A 271 15.89 3.87 21.79
N GLU A 272 15.92 3.20 22.93
CA GLU A 272 16.62 3.63 24.15
C GLU A 272 18.12 3.94 23.93
N PRO A 273 18.92 3.12 23.22
CA PRO A 273 20.33 3.42 22.98
C PRO A 273 20.54 4.74 22.21
N VAL A 274 19.67 5.06 21.25
CA VAL A 274 19.73 6.30 20.49
C VAL A 274 19.31 7.49 21.35
N ALA A 275 18.27 7.32 22.16
CA ALA A 275 17.82 8.34 23.11
C ALA A 275 18.92 8.71 24.10
N LEU A 276 19.58 7.72 24.68
CA LEU A 276 20.73 7.91 25.59
C LEU A 276 21.89 8.65 24.90
N ALA A 277 22.23 8.22 23.69
CA ALA A 277 23.34 8.83 22.93
C ALA A 277 23.05 10.28 22.52
N THR A 278 21.79 10.64 22.37
CA THR A 278 21.34 12.01 21.95
C THR A 278 20.84 12.87 23.10
N GLY A 279 20.85 12.36 24.34
CA GLY A 279 20.33 13.08 25.51
C GLY A 279 18.82 13.28 25.53
N VAL A 280 18.09 12.49 24.75
CA VAL A 280 16.62 12.54 24.72
C VAL A 280 16.05 11.71 25.85
N VAL A 281 15.12 12.27 26.63
CA VAL A 281 14.37 11.54 27.67
C VAL A 281 13.12 10.93 27.04
N LEU A 282 12.96 9.61 27.18
CA LEU A 282 11.76 8.91 26.73
C LEU A 282 10.67 9.01 27.80
N PRO A 283 9.39 9.23 27.43
CA PRO A 283 8.31 9.32 28.39
C PRO A 283 8.03 7.95 29.04
N THR A 284 7.96 7.92 30.35
CA THR A 284 7.71 6.71 31.15
C THR A 284 6.30 6.65 31.76
N ASP A 285 5.59 7.78 31.78
CA ASP A 285 4.24 7.89 32.33
C ASP A 285 3.35 8.83 31.49
N ARG A 286 2.04 8.89 31.84
CA ARG A 286 1.06 9.70 31.12
C ARG A 286 1.37 11.20 31.15
N THR A 287 1.94 11.70 32.23
CA THR A 287 2.27 13.12 32.37
C THR A 287 3.42 13.49 31.43
N GLN A 288 4.46 12.65 31.38
CA GLN A 288 5.58 12.83 30.48
C GLN A 288 5.16 12.66 29.00
N VAL A 289 4.25 11.74 28.70
CA VAL A 289 3.64 11.61 27.37
C VAL A 289 2.93 12.88 26.97
N GLN A 290 2.13 13.48 27.86
CA GLN A 290 1.44 14.73 27.58
C GLN A 290 2.42 15.89 27.37
N GLN A 291 3.43 15.99 28.21
CA GLN A 291 4.50 17.00 28.07
C GLN A 291 5.27 16.81 26.77
N ALA A 292 5.61 15.58 26.39
CA ALA A 292 6.29 15.29 25.14
C ALA A 292 5.47 15.68 23.89
N ARG A 293 4.14 15.51 23.95
CA ARG A 293 3.22 15.95 22.88
C ARG A 293 3.12 17.46 22.76
N GLU A 294 3.19 18.17 23.88
CA GLU A 294 3.09 19.63 23.95
C GLU A 294 4.41 20.32 23.69
N MET A 295 5.54 19.60 23.76
CA MET A 295 6.84 20.19 23.47
C MET A 295 6.91 20.63 22.00
N PRO A 296 7.08 21.93 21.74
CA PRO A 296 7.32 22.40 20.39
C PRO A 296 8.64 21.81 19.89
N VAL A 297 8.67 21.36 18.65
CA VAL A 297 9.92 21.04 17.97
C VAL A 297 10.66 22.38 17.71
N THR A 298 11.35 22.87 18.73
CA THR A 298 12.18 24.06 18.61
C THR A 298 13.63 23.63 18.52
N THR A 299 14.23 23.83 17.37
CA THR A 299 15.67 24.00 17.30
C THR A 299 15.96 25.44 17.76
N ALA A 300 16.78 25.61 18.78
CA ALA A 300 17.14 26.95 19.25
C ALA A 300 17.69 27.80 18.08
N GLY A 301 17.09 28.95 17.83
CA GLY A 301 17.43 29.82 16.74
C GLY A 301 16.75 29.55 15.39
N ALA A 302 15.93 28.51 15.27
CA ALA A 302 15.18 28.30 14.04
C ALA A 302 13.92 29.18 13.98
N ARG A 303 13.68 29.76 12.80
CA ARG A 303 12.45 30.51 12.51
C ARG A 303 11.50 29.61 11.73
N LEU A 304 10.24 29.49 12.18
CA LEU A 304 9.19 28.82 11.42
C LEU A 304 8.90 29.63 10.14
N LEU A 305 9.28 29.11 8.98
CA LEU A 305 9.04 29.73 7.68
C LEU A 305 7.69 29.27 7.10
N VAL A 306 7.37 27.99 7.26
CA VAL A 306 6.13 27.39 6.78
C VAL A 306 5.55 26.55 7.91
N GLY A 307 4.28 26.74 8.21
CA GLY A 307 3.60 26.03 9.30
C GLY A 307 2.16 25.69 8.93
N PRO A 308 1.49 24.89 9.75
CA PRO A 308 0.09 24.56 9.54
C PRO A 308 -0.77 25.83 9.55
N GLY A 309 -1.40 26.13 8.44
CA GLY A 309 -2.36 27.21 8.34
C GLY A 309 -3.69 26.86 9.02
N ARG A 310 -4.61 27.82 9.09
CA ARG A 310 -5.97 27.63 9.64
C ARG A 310 -6.88 26.73 8.77
N VAL A 311 -6.44 26.39 7.57
CA VAL A 311 -7.09 25.47 6.63
C VAL A 311 -6.10 24.33 6.39
N LEU A 312 -6.60 23.11 6.18
CA LEU A 312 -5.80 21.91 5.86
C LEU A 312 -4.92 22.20 4.64
N HIS A 313 -3.71 22.65 4.88
CA HIS A 313 -2.69 22.80 3.86
C HIS A 313 -1.57 21.80 4.15
N TYR A 314 -1.30 20.97 3.18
CA TYR A 314 -0.10 20.12 3.18
C TYR A 314 1.04 20.96 2.60
N ASN A 315 2.09 21.16 3.41
CA ASN A 315 3.33 21.76 2.91
C ASN A 315 4.16 20.64 2.27
N ILE A 316 4.03 20.49 0.95
CA ILE A 316 4.77 19.48 0.19
C ILE A 316 5.95 20.14 -0.49
N ALA A 317 7.15 19.59 -0.29
CA ALA A 317 8.39 20.03 -0.91
C ALA A 317 8.63 21.53 -0.82
N PRO A 318 8.75 22.12 0.40
CA PRO A 318 9.07 23.53 0.54
C PRO A 318 10.45 23.83 -0.06
N ALA A 319 10.53 24.90 -0.85
CA ALA A 319 11.78 25.37 -1.42
C ALA A 319 12.16 26.71 -0.78
N LEU A 320 13.44 26.91 -0.54
CA LEU A 320 13.98 28.20 -0.13
C LEU A 320 14.38 29.00 -1.36
N SER A 321 14.12 30.30 -1.34
CA SER A 321 14.70 31.25 -2.31
C SER A 321 16.21 31.36 -2.12
N ALA A 322 16.93 31.86 -3.12
CA ALA A 322 18.40 31.97 -3.08
C ALA A 322 18.92 32.89 -1.95
N ASP A 323 18.07 33.72 -1.41
CA ASP A 323 18.36 34.66 -0.30
C ASP A 323 17.80 34.17 1.06
N GLY A 324 17.23 32.94 1.12
CA GLY A 324 16.75 32.26 2.34
C GLY A 324 15.27 32.46 2.66
#